data_afce476a9a782237fb886124b91833a7
#
_entry.id   afce476a9a782237fb886124b91833a7
#
_cell.length_a   1.000
_cell.length_b   1.000
_cell.length_c   1.000
_cell.angle_alpha   90.00
_cell.angle_beta   90.00
_cell.angle_gamma   90.00
#
_symmetry.space_group_name_H-M   'P 1'
#
loop_
_entity.id
_entity.type
_entity.pdbx_description
1 polymer ?
#
loop_
_entity_poly.entity_id
_entity_poly.type
_entity_poly.pdbx_seq_one_letter_code
_entity_poly.pdbx_strand_id
1 'polypeptide(L)'
;MKFLGENPFYTLLLLTEKPGKWPPWSLVPLPLALAALAGLAWASAAGPAWGWATAGLLLVVALADWALLSSLPRSGASFGPAQPPFLALSALRGLLAVAAALLARWGAALPWALHGTVQLALLFLAAYGTLVEPFLLQVTRLEIASPRLANPGGPLRIVQLSDLHVERLTRRDRALPGTVAGLDADVMVLTGDYLNTTYNQDPQALADLAELLAGLESPEQRYAIWGSPEVDRTDLLRPILEAAGITLLEDRGVELHTDRYHLWIMGVTCSHDRAGDAERLRRLVAEAPPGALTLLLYHTPDLAPEAAALGVDLYLAGHTHGGQWRLPGFGAIVTSSRYGKRYEAGHYREGNSHLYVSRGLGMEGFGMPRARLFCRPELVVVDLAGRAGADPAPRSQNGPEA
;
A
#
# COMPACT_ATOMS: atom_id res chain seq x y z
N MET A 1 -6.85 19.62 4.89
CA MET A 1 -7.61 19.20 6.10
C MET A 1 -9.13 19.10 5.92
N LYS A 2 -9.78 19.82 5.01
CA LYS A 2 -11.25 19.69 4.81
C LYS A 2 -11.69 18.31 4.31
N PHE A 3 -10.97 17.71 3.37
CA PHE A 3 -11.32 16.40 2.78
C PHE A 3 -11.19 15.24 3.77
N LEU A 4 -10.21 15.29 4.66
CA LEU A 4 -9.95 14.25 5.66
C LEU A 4 -10.99 14.24 6.79
N GLY A 5 -11.56 15.42 7.15
CA GLY A 5 -12.60 15.52 8.17
C GLY A 5 -13.99 15.07 7.73
N GLU A 6 -14.22 14.92 6.42
CA GLU A 6 -15.52 14.54 5.85
C GLU A 6 -15.65 13.02 5.60
N ASN A 7 -14.53 12.27 5.63
CA ASN A 7 -14.57 10.81 5.48
C ASN A 7 -14.61 10.12 6.86
N PRO A 8 -15.72 9.46 7.23
CA PRO A 8 -15.85 8.78 8.53
C PRO A 8 -14.77 7.73 8.78
N PHE A 9 -14.29 7.07 7.72
CA PHE A 9 -13.24 6.07 7.82
C PHE A 9 -11.89 6.72 8.20
N TYR A 10 -11.57 7.86 7.61
CA TYR A 10 -10.34 8.58 7.95
C TYR A 10 -10.37 9.14 9.38
N THR A 11 -11.53 9.64 9.80
CA THR A 11 -11.73 10.05 11.20
C THR A 11 -11.51 8.88 12.17
N LEU A 12 -11.99 7.69 11.79
CA LEU A 12 -11.75 6.47 12.57
C LEU A 12 -10.26 6.13 12.63
N LEU A 13 -9.54 6.21 11.51
CA LEU A 13 -8.09 5.97 11.49
C LEU A 13 -7.33 6.94 12.39
N LEU A 14 -7.64 8.23 12.36
CA LEU A 14 -7.03 9.22 13.25
C LEU A 14 -7.33 8.93 14.73
N LEU A 15 -8.51 8.41 15.06
CA LEU A 15 -8.83 8.01 16.43
C LEU A 15 -7.96 6.84 16.90
N THR A 16 -7.48 5.98 15.99
CA THR A 16 -6.61 4.86 16.34
C THR A 16 -5.20 5.29 16.75
N GLU A 17 -4.76 6.51 16.42
CA GLU A 17 -3.45 7.03 16.86
C GLU A 17 -3.39 7.31 18.37
N LYS A 18 -4.51 7.69 18.98
CA LYS A 18 -4.53 8.06 20.40
C LYS A 18 -4.02 6.95 21.32
N PRO A 19 -4.48 5.69 21.18
CA PRO A 19 -3.94 4.58 21.97
C PRO A 19 -2.44 4.34 21.78
N GLY A 20 -1.86 4.71 20.63
CA GLY A 20 -0.42 4.59 20.38
C GLY A 20 0.47 5.35 21.36
N LYS A 21 -0.09 6.37 22.01
CA LYS A 21 0.59 7.20 23.04
C LYS A 21 0.33 6.74 24.47
N TRP A 22 -0.48 5.71 24.66
CA TRP A 22 -0.83 5.22 25.99
C TRP A 22 0.29 4.37 26.59
N PRO A 23 0.50 4.42 27.90
CA PRO A 23 1.47 3.53 28.55
C PRO A 23 0.98 2.07 28.46
N PRO A 24 1.91 1.09 28.28
CA PRO A 24 1.53 -0.32 28.09
C PRO A 24 0.60 -0.91 29.15
N TRP A 25 0.75 -0.50 30.41
CA TRP A 25 -0.10 -1.01 31.50
C TRP A 25 -1.59 -0.64 31.34
N SER A 26 -1.90 0.47 30.66
CA SER A 26 -3.29 0.89 30.42
C SER A 26 -4.05 -0.02 29.45
N LEU A 27 -3.34 -0.91 28.74
CA LEU A 27 -3.94 -1.86 27.80
C LEU A 27 -4.47 -3.12 28.50
N VAL A 28 -3.93 -3.44 29.68
CA VAL A 28 -4.22 -4.69 30.41
C VAL A 28 -5.71 -4.88 30.74
N PRO A 29 -6.48 -3.85 31.14
CA PRO A 29 -7.88 -4.03 31.51
C PRO A 29 -8.76 -4.60 30.39
N LEU A 30 -8.52 -4.23 29.13
CA LEU A 30 -9.37 -4.67 28.01
C LEU A 30 -9.29 -6.19 27.76
N PRO A 31 -8.11 -6.82 27.54
CA PRO A 31 -8.04 -8.26 27.33
C PRO A 31 -8.50 -9.05 28.56
N LEU A 32 -8.27 -8.55 29.80
CA LEU A 32 -8.80 -9.19 30.99
C LEU A 32 -10.33 -9.16 31.05
N ALA A 33 -10.95 -8.02 30.75
CA ALA A 33 -12.40 -7.88 30.73
C ALA A 33 -13.03 -8.77 29.63
N LEU A 34 -12.41 -8.82 28.43
CA LEU A 34 -12.87 -9.64 27.32
C LEU A 34 -12.73 -11.14 27.63
N ALA A 35 -11.62 -11.54 28.24
CA ALA A 35 -11.41 -12.93 28.67
C ALA A 35 -12.44 -13.35 29.74
N ALA A 36 -12.71 -12.48 30.72
CA ALA A 36 -13.72 -12.74 31.75
C ALA A 36 -15.13 -12.83 31.14
N LEU A 37 -15.50 -11.88 30.27
CA LEU A 37 -16.80 -11.87 29.59
C LEU A 37 -17.00 -13.11 28.72
N ALA A 38 -16.03 -13.46 27.92
CA ALA A 38 -16.09 -14.67 27.08
C ALA A 38 -16.11 -15.95 27.93
N GLY A 39 -15.30 -15.99 29.01
CA GLY A 39 -15.31 -17.08 29.98
C GLY A 39 -16.66 -17.27 30.64
N LEU A 40 -17.32 -16.20 31.07
CA LEU A 40 -18.68 -16.24 31.62
C LEU A 40 -19.71 -16.71 30.60
N ALA A 41 -19.63 -16.23 29.34
CA ALA A 41 -20.50 -16.66 28.27
C ALA A 41 -20.39 -18.17 28.01
N TRP A 42 -19.16 -18.70 27.94
CA TRP A 42 -18.91 -20.13 27.78
C TRP A 42 -19.31 -20.95 29.00
N ALA A 43 -19.06 -20.44 30.21
CA ALA A 43 -19.46 -21.10 31.43
C ALA A 43 -20.98 -21.26 31.54
N SER A 44 -21.73 -20.22 31.13
CA SER A 44 -23.21 -20.26 31.09
C SER A 44 -23.76 -21.17 29.99
N ALA A 45 -23.05 -21.30 28.86
CA ALA A 45 -23.49 -22.10 27.73
C ALA A 45 -23.14 -23.58 27.86
N ALA A 46 -21.98 -23.91 28.46
CA ALA A 46 -21.40 -25.26 28.40
C ALA A 46 -20.77 -25.73 29.74
N GLY A 47 -20.74 -24.88 30.74
CA GLY A 47 -20.23 -25.19 32.06
C GLY A 47 -18.87 -24.56 32.39
N PRO A 48 -18.49 -24.50 33.69
CA PRO A 48 -17.35 -23.72 34.18
C PRO A 48 -16.00 -24.13 33.55
N ALA A 49 -15.78 -25.40 33.28
CA ALA A 49 -14.52 -25.88 32.69
C ALA A 49 -14.24 -25.21 31.34
N TRP A 50 -15.26 -25.12 30.47
CA TRP A 50 -15.16 -24.48 29.17
C TRP A 50 -14.96 -22.96 29.30
N GLY A 51 -15.59 -22.35 30.33
CA GLY A 51 -15.38 -20.95 30.65
C GLY A 51 -13.92 -20.64 30.99
N TRP A 52 -13.32 -21.41 31.90
CA TRP A 52 -11.92 -21.25 32.27
C TRP A 52 -10.96 -21.53 31.09
N ALA A 53 -11.23 -22.56 30.31
CA ALA A 53 -10.44 -22.89 29.13
C ALA A 53 -10.45 -21.74 28.10
N THR A 54 -11.63 -21.14 27.84
CA THR A 54 -11.75 -19.99 26.93
C THR A 54 -11.04 -18.74 27.45
N ALA A 55 -11.24 -18.40 28.73
CA ALA A 55 -10.56 -17.26 29.34
C ALA A 55 -9.04 -17.42 29.30
N GLY A 56 -8.54 -18.61 29.65
CA GLY A 56 -7.11 -18.93 29.58
C GLY A 56 -6.55 -18.84 28.17
N LEU A 57 -7.26 -19.38 27.16
CA LEU A 57 -6.87 -19.29 25.75
C LEU A 57 -6.76 -17.83 25.30
N LEU A 58 -7.76 -16.98 25.59
CA LEU A 58 -7.74 -15.57 25.21
C LEU A 58 -6.59 -14.81 25.86
N LEU A 59 -6.24 -15.08 27.10
CA LEU A 59 -5.09 -14.46 27.76
C LEU A 59 -3.77 -14.92 27.13
N VAL A 60 -3.63 -16.20 26.80
CA VAL A 60 -2.43 -16.73 26.12
C VAL A 60 -2.24 -16.08 24.75
N VAL A 61 -3.31 -16.01 23.93
CA VAL A 61 -3.18 -15.37 22.60
C VAL A 61 -2.99 -13.87 22.70
N ALA A 62 -3.56 -13.19 23.70
CA ALA A 62 -3.30 -11.77 23.95
C ALA A 62 -1.82 -11.51 24.33
N LEU A 63 -1.23 -12.36 25.16
CA LEU A 63 0.20 -12.30 25.47
C LEU A 63 1.06 -12.55 24.21
N ALA A 64 0.67 -13.51 23.37
CA ALA A 64 1.37 -13.80 22.11
C ALA A 64 1.26 -12.61 21.14
N ASP A 65 0.08 -12.01 20.97
CA ASP A 65 -0.11 -10.79 20.15
C ASP A 65 0.76 -9.64 20.66
N TRP A 66 0.77 -9.40 21.98
CA TRP A 66 1.60 -8.36 22.56
C TRP A 66 3.09 -8.63 22.34
N ALA A 67 3.54 -9.86 22.56
CA ALA A 67 4.93 -10.25 22.31
C ALA A 67 5.31 -10.07 20.83
N LEU A 68 4.46 -10.49 19.90
CA LEU A 68 4.65 -10.29 18.47
C LEU A 68 4.79 -8.79 18.15
N LEU A 69 3.77 -8.00 18.46
CA LEU A 69 3.72 -6.58 18.07
C LEU A 69 4.84 -5.75 18.71
N SER A 70 5.17 -6.01 19.99
CA SER A 70 6.25 -5.30 20.67
C SER A 70 7.66 -5.74 20.21
N SER A 71 7.79 -6.87 19.54
CA SER A 71 9.05 -7.36 18.97
C SER A 71 9.36 -6.79 17.58
N LEU A 72 8.36 -6.29 16.85
CA LEU A 72 8.51 -5.83 15.46
C LEU A 72 9.60 -4.77 15.27
N PRO A 73 9.74 -3.74 16.13
CA PRO A 73 10.82 -2.76 15.97
C PRO A 73 12.21 -3.39 16.17
N ARG A 74 12.35 -4.35 17.09
CA ARG A 74 13.62 -5.05 17.32
C ARG A 74 14.01 -5.98 16.18
N SER A 75 13.01 -6.54 15.49
CA SER A 75 13.23 -7.37 14.29
C SER A 75 13.45 -6.56 13.01
N GLY A 76 13.33 -5.23 13.07
CA GLY A 76 13.40 -4.35 11.90
C GLY A 76 12.24 -4.55 10.92
N ALA A 77 11.09 -5.08 11.40
CA ALA A 77 9.97 -5.40 10.53
C ALA A 77 8.96 -4.26 10.41
N SER A 78 8.68 -3.56 11.51
CA SER A 78 7.82 -2.38 11.54
C SER A 78 8.09 -1.57 12.79
N PHE A 79 7.93 -0.26 12.71
CA PHE A 79 8.23 0.67 13.80
C PHE A 79 6.98 1.38 14.33
N GLY A 80 5.79 0.99 13.87
CA GLY A 80 4.52 1.50 14.34
C GLY A 80 4.22 1.16 15.80
N PRO A 81 3.27 1.89 16.41
CA PRO A 81 2.85 1.64 17.79
C PRO A 81 2.18 0.26 17.91
N ALA A 82 2.57 -0.51 18.90
CA ALA A 82 1.99 -1.84 19.18
C ALA A 82 0.59 -1.78 19.83
N GLN A 83 0.28 -0.66 20.49
CA GLN A 83 -0.91 -0.53 21.34
C GLN A 83 -2.23 -0.61 20.54
N PRO A 84 -2.45 0.19 19.47
CA PRO A 84 -3.72 0.16 18.76
C PRO A 84 -4.01 -1.20 18.11
N PRO A 85 -3.07 -1.84 17.36
CA PRO A 85 -3.32 -3.16 16.79
C PRO A 85 -3.55 -4.24 17.87
N PHE A 86 -2.88 -4.15 19.01
CA PHE A 86 -3.13 -5.05 20.14
C PHE A 86 -4.57 -4.92 20.69
N LEU A 87 -5.07 -3.70 20.85
CA LEU A 87 -6.44 -3.46 21.30
C LEU A 87 -7.46 -3.97 20.27
N ALA A 88 -7.22 -3.73 18.98
CA ALA A 88 -8.08 -4.20 17.90
C ALA A 88 -8.15 -5.73 17.82
N LEU A 89 -6.99 -6.40 17.91
CA LEU A 89 -6.92 -7.86 17.95
C LEU A 89 -7.62 -8.42 19.19
N SER A 90 -7.38 -7.83 20.37
CA SER A 90 -8.04 -8.25 21.61
C SER A 90 -9.56 -8.16 21.50
N ALA A 91 -10.09 -7.04 20.97
CA ALA A 91 -11.51 -6.84 20.76
C ALA A 91 -12.09 -7.87 19.77
N LEU A 92 -11.45 -8.07 18.61
CA LEU A 92 -11.87 -9.07 17.62
C LEU A 92 -11.92 -10.48 18.23
N ARG A 93 -10.86 -10.89 18.94
CA ARG A 93 -10.74 -12.20 19.58
C ARG A 93 -11.83 -12.42 20.62
N GLY A 94 -12.08 -11.41 21.46
CA GLY A 94 -13.14 -11.47 22.48
C GLY A 94 -14.53 -11.58 21.88
N LEU A 95 -14.83 -10.78 20.82
CA LEU A 95 -16.10 -10.85 20.11
C LEU A 95 -16.34 -12.23 19.48
N LEU A 96 -15.34 -12.79 18.81
CA LEU A 96 -15.42 -14.13 18.22
C LEU A 96 -15.61 -15.21 19.30
N ALA A 97 -14.97 -15.08 20.46
CA ALA A 97 -15.16 -16.01 21.57
C ALA A 97 -16.57 -15.97 22.13
N VAL A 98 -17.16 -14.79 22.32
CA VAL A 98 -18.53 -14.62 22.78
C VAL A 98 -19.53 -15.17 21.72
N ALA A 99 -19.30 -14.88 20.43
CA ALA A 99 -20.12 -15.41 19.36
C ALA A 99 -20.09 -16.95 19.32
N ALA A 100 -18.91 -17.56 19.49
CA ALA A 100 -18.76 -19.01 19.52
C ALA A 100 -19.50 -19.65 20.73
N ALA A 101 -19.62 -18.97 21.88
CA ALA A 101 -20.37 -19.45 23.02
C ALA A 101 -21.87 -19.65 22.71
N LEU A 102 -22.42 -18.90 21.76
CA LEU A 102 -23.82 -19.09 21.33
C LEU A 102 -24.06 -20.47 20.69
N LEU A 103 -23.04 -21.01 20.01
CA LEU A 103 -23.08 -22.33 19.38
C LEU A 103 -22.84 -23.46 20.39
N ALA A 104 -22.14 -23.18 21.49
CA ALA A 104 -21.81 -24.18 22.51
C ALA A 104 -23.02 -24.76 23.25
N ARG A 105 -24.17 -24.11 23.15
CA ARG A 105 -25.48 -24.59 23.71
C ARG A 105 -25.93 -25.91 23.10
N TRP A 106 -25.47 -26.23 21.88
CA TRP A 106 -25.83 -27.47 21.18
C TRP A 106 -24.74 -28.55 21.26
N GLY A 107 -23.67 -28.28 22.05
CA GLY A 107 -22.52 -29.15 22.24
C GLY A 107 -21.23 -28.34 22.28
N ALA A 108 -20.43 -28.53 23.32
CA ALA A 108 -19.32 -27.63 23.59
C ALA A 108 -18.03 -27.95 22.79
N ALA A 109 -17.74 -29.24 22.57
CA ALA A 109 -16.42 -29.68 22.07
C ALA A 109 -16.10 -29.13 20.68
N LEU A 110 -17.04 -29.25 19.72
CA LEU A 110 -16.80 -28.77 18.34
C LEU A 110 -16.72 -27.24 18.25
N PRO A 111 -17.67 -26.43 18.81
CA PRO A 111 -17.53 -24.99 18.81
C PRO A 111 -16.26 -24.49 19.49
N TRP A 112 -15.79 -25.15 20.57
CA TRP A 112 -14.58 -24.76 21.24
C TRP A 112 -13.34 -25.09 20.39
N ALA A 113 -13.29 -26.26 19.73
CA ALA A 113 -12.21 -26.60 18.81
C ALA A 113 -12.14 -25.63 17.63
N LEU A 114 -13.29 -25.28 17.01
CA LEU A 114 -13.37 -24.28 15.95
C LEU A 114 -12.93 -22.90 16.45
N HIS A 115 -13.39 -22.48 17.64
CA HIS A 115 -12.93 -21.24 18.26
C HIS A 115 -11.41 -21.22 18.44
N GLY A 116 -10.82 -22.27 19.01
CA GLY A 116 -9.38 -22.41 19.18
C GLY A 116 -8.61 -22.32 17.87
N THR A 117 -9.11 -23.02 16.84
CA THR A 117 -8.53 -22.96 15.48
C THR A 117 -8.55 -21.53 14.93
N VAL A 118 -9.67 -20.81 15.07
CA VAL A 118 -9.78 -19.41 14.62
C VAL A 118 -8.80 -18.51 15.38
N GLN A 119 -8.64 -18.69 16.70
CA GLN A 119 -7.69 -17.90 17.49
C GLN A 119 -6.24 -18.13 17.03
N LEU A 120 -5.87 -19.36 16.76
CA LEU A 120 -4.53 -19.71 16.24
C LEU A 120 -4.32 -19.22 14.81
N ALA A 121 -5.34 -19.30 13.95
CA ALA A 121 -5.29 -18.76 12.60
C ALA A 121 -5.08 -17.24 12.61
N LEU A 122 -5.78 -16.51 13.48
CA LEU A 122 -5.59 -15.05 13.63
C LEU A 122 -4.17 -14.72 14.11
N LEU A 123 -3.60 -15.50 15.03
CA LEU A 123 -2.21 -15.29 15.47
C LEU A 123 -1.23 -15.56 14.32
N PHE A 124 -1.43 -16.64 13.57
CA PHE A 124 -0.62 -16.95 12.39
C PHE A 124 -0.73 -15.85 11.32
N LEU A 125 -1.94 -15.39 11.00
CA LEU A 125 -2.15 -14.32 10.02
C LEU A 125 -1.52 -12.99 10.47
N ALA A 126 -1.59 -12.66 11.75
CA ALA A 126 -0.92 -11.48 12.30
C ALA A 126 0.61 -11.60 12.16
N ALA A 127 1.18 -12.74 12.50
CA ALA A 127 2.62 -12.99 12.36
C ALA A 127 3.06 -13.00 10.87
N TYR A 128 2.32 -13.68 10.00
CA TYR A 128 2.60 -13.72 8.57
C TYR A 128 2.51 -12.32 7.94
N GLY A 129 1.42 -11.59 8.24
CA GLY A 129 1.17 -10.26 7.68
C GLY A 129 2.16 -9.19 8.16
N THR A 130 2.82 -9.38 9.30
CA THR A 130 3.79 -8.42 9.85
C THR A 130 5.24 -8.82 9.60
N LEU A 131 5.57 -10.11 9.65
CA LEU A 131 6.96 -10.60 9.61
C LEU A 131 7.37 -11.20 8.28
N VAL A 132 6.42 -11.62 7.44
CA VAL A 132 6.71 -12.36 6.20
C VAL A 132 6.29 -11.56 4.98
N GLU A 133 5.01 -11.34 4.79
CA GLU A 133 4.48 -10.79 3.53
C GLU A 133 5.02 -9.40 3.16
N PRO A 134 5.25 -8.45 4.10
CA PRO A 134 5.83 -7.14 3.78
C PRO A 134 7.24 -7.20 3.16
N PHE A 135 7.90 -8.36 3.25
CA PHE A 135 9.26 -8.58 2.73
C PHE A 135 9.29 -9.47 1.48
N LEU A 136 8.14 -9.94 1.02
CA LEU A 136 8.02 -10.72 -0.22
C LEU A 136 7.80 -9.76 -1.40
N LEU A 137 8.84 -8.97 -1.72
CA LEU A 137 8.80 -8.03 -2.84
C LEU A 137 8.47 -8.77 -4.14
N GLN A 138 7.45 -8.30 -4.83
CA GLN A 138 7.04 -8.79 -6.15
C GLN A 138 7.43 -7.78 -7.22
N VAL A 139 8.14 -8.24 -8.25
CA VAL A 139 8.35 -7.47 -9.47
C VAL A 139 7.23 -7.83 -10.45
N THR A 140 6.34 -6.89 -10.69
CA THR A 140 5.23 -7.07 -11.64
C THR A 140 5.61 -6.45 -12.98
N ARG A 141 5.47 -7.22 -14.07
CA ARG A 141 5.74 -6.75 -15.43
C ARG A 141 4.45 -6.53 -16.19
N LEU A 142 4.36 -5.39 -16.88
CA LEU A 142 3.26 -5.02 -17.73
C LEU A 142 3.83 -4.69 -19.11
N GLU A 143 3.35 -5.38 -20.14
CA GLU A 143 3.70 -5.09 -21.54
C GLU A 143 2.56 -4.30 -22.20
N ILE A 144 2.89 -3.14 -22.75
CA ILE A 144 1.94 -2.29 -23.47
C ILE A 144 2.47 -2.04 -24.88
N ALA A 145 1.68 -2.40 -25.87
CA ALA A 145 1.97 -2.09 -27.27
C ALA A 145 1.41 -0.72 -27.65
N SER A 146 2.26 0.19 -28.15
CA SER A 146 1.86 1.50 -28.63
C SER A 146 2.29 1.72 -30.09
N PRO A 147 1.40 2.17 -30.98
CA PRO A 147 1.76 2.52 -32.33
C PRO A 147 2.64 3.77 -32.46
N ARG A 148 2.78 4.52 -31.34
CA ARG A 148 3.62 5.74 -31.28
C ARG A 148 5.09 5.45 -30.98
N LEU A 149 5.45 4.20 -30.76
CA LEU A 149 6.83 3.79 -30.49
C LEU A 149 7.41 3.10 -31.74
N ALA A 150 8.55 3.64 -32.20
CA ALA A 150 9.36 2.97 -33.21
C ALA A 150 10.35 2.09 -32.49
N ASN A 151 10.45 0.90 -32.33
CA ASN A 151 11.35 0.12 -31.50
C ASN A 151 12.60 -0.41 -32.20
N PRO A 152 13.51 0.41 -32.70
CA PRO A 152 14.74 -0.11 -33.31
C PRO A 152 15.69 -0.81 -32.33
N GLY A 153 15.48 -0.68 -31.01
CA GLY A 153 16.37 -1.19 -29.95
C GLY A 153 15.69 -1.93 -28.81
N GLY A 154 14.47 -2.47 -29.01
CA GLY A 154 13.70 -3.14 -27.97
C GLY A 154 12.71 -2.23 -27.23
N PRO A 155 11.95 -2.74 -26.25
CA PRO A 155 10.95 -1.96 -25.52
C PRO A 155 11.60 -0.85 -24.69
N LEU A 156 10.85 0.24 -24.50
CA LEU A 156 11.18 1.24 -23.49
C LEU A 156 10.72 0.68 -22.12
N ARG A 157 11.67 0.57 -21.21
CA ARG A 157 11.39 0.04 -19.86
C ARG A 157 11.29 1.14 -18.83
N ILE A 158 10.13 1.24 -18.19
CA ILE A 158 9.86 2.16 -17.10
C ILE A 158 9.72 1.37 -15.82
N VAL A 159 10.45 1.76 -14.77
CA VAL A 159 10.28 1.20 -13.41
C VAL A 159 9.54 2.21 -12.55
N GLN A 160 8.44 1.78 -11.92
CA GLN A 160 7.68 2.58 -10.97
C GLN A 160 7.94 2.09 -9.54
N LEU A 161 8.37 3.01 -8.68
CA LEU A 161 8.36 2.91 -7.23
C LEU A 161 7.24 3.79 -6.69
N SER A 162 6.45 3.28 -5.75
CA SER A 162 5.35 4.03 -5.14
C SER A 162 5.23 3.71 -3.67
N ASP A 163 4.73 4.67 -2.91
CA ASP A 163 4.31 4.45 -1.53
C ASP A 163 5.41 3.76 -0.71
N LEU A 164 6.58 4.38 -0.63
CA LEU A 164 7.75 3.85 0.09
C LEU A 164 7.48 3.78 1.59
N HIS A 165 6.78 4.78 2.15
CA HIS A 165 6.43 4.91 3.56
C HIS A 165 7.56 4.50 4.50
N VAL A 166 8.75 5.04 4.26
CA VAL A 166 9.92 4.75 5.08
C VAL A 166 9.67 5.21 6.51
N GLU A 167 9.90 4.30 7.46
CA GLU A 167 9.95 4.57 8.90
C GLU A 167 11.40 4.44 9.38
N ARG A 168 12.01 3.35 8.98
CA ARG A 168 13.43 2.97 9.10
C ARG A 168 13.74 2.04 7.95
N LEU A 169 15.00 1.94 7.56
CA LEU A 169 15.40 1.00 6.52
C LEU A 169 15.25 -0.44 6.98
N THR A 170 14.35 -1.14 6.34
CA THR A 170 14.16 -2.59 6.53
C THR A 170 15.07 -3.37 5.58
N ARG A 171 15.09 -4.71 5.73
CA ARG A 171 15.81 -5.60 4.80
C ARG A 171 15.32 -5.48 3.35
N ARG A 172 14.02 -5.21 3.14
CA ARG A 172 13.43 -4.97 1.82
C ARG A 172 14.01 -3.70 1.21
N ASP A 173 14.02 -2.59 1.97
CA ASP A 173 14.46 -1.29 1.48
C ASP A 173 15.96 -1.32 1.12
N ARG A 174 16.77 -2.01 1.92
CA ARG A 174 18.21 -2.21 1.64
C ARG A 174 18.47 -3.05 0.39
N ALA A 175 17.57 -3.96 0.02
CA ALA A 175 17.68 -4.77 -1.20
C ALA A 175 17.17 -4.05 -2.46
N LEU A 176 16.37 -2.97 -2.29
CA LEU A 176 15.69 -2.30 -3.39
C LEU A 176 16.65 -1.70 -4.44
N PRO A 177 17.74 -1.00 -4.09
CA PRO A 177 18.67 -0.45 -5.07
C PRO A 177 19.25 -1.53 -6.01
N GLY A 178 19.73 -2.64 -5.46
CA GLY A 178 20.24 -3.75 -6.26
C GLY A 178 19.16 -4.41 -7.13
N THR A 179 17.92 -4.48 -6.63
CA THR A 179 16.80 -5.00 -7.41
C THR A 179 16.49 -4.09 -8.60
N VAL A 180 16.41 -2.77 -8.39
CA VAL A 180 16.14 -1.78 -9.45
C VAL A 180 17.26 -1.77 -10.48
N ALA A 181 18.53 -1.77 -10.06
CA ALA A 181 19.68 -1.80 -10.97
C ALA A 181 19.65 -3.04 -11.90
N GLY A 182 19.22 -4.20 -11.39
CA GLY A 182 19.12 -5.44 -12.17
C GLY A 182 17.95 -5.48 -13.18
N LEU A 183 17.13 -4.44 -13.25
CA LEU A 183 15.99 -4.39 -14.18
C LEU A 183 16.33 -3.76 -15.53
N ASP A 184 17.50 -3.12 -15.67
CA ASP A 184 17.94 -2.42 -16.88
C ASP A 184 16.87 -1.45 -17.42
N ALA A 185 16.35 -0.59 -16.53
CA ALA A 185 15.32 0.38 -16.88
C ALA A 185 15.90 1.56 -17.66
N ASP A 186 15.12 2.10 -18.61
CA ASP A 186 15.44 3.35 -19.29
C ASP A 186 15.01 4.57 -18.46
N VAL A 187 13.89 4.43 -17.72
CA VAL A 187 13.29 5.51 -16.91
C VAL A 187 12.84 4.94 -15.57
N MET A 188 13.10 5.66 -14.49
CA MET A 188 12.53 5.37 -13.17
C MET A 188 11.59 6.50 -12.74
N VAL A 189 10.43 6.14 -12.22
CA VAL A 189 9.45 7.08 -11.71
C VAL A 189 9.05 6.75 -10.28
N LEU A 190 8.94 7.79 -9.43
CA LEU A 190 8.47 7.69 -8.07
C LEU A 190 7.12 8.42 -7.95
N THR A 191 6.10 7.70 -7.53
CA THR A 191 4.72 8.21 -7.54
C THR A 191 4.22 8.64 -6.16
N GLY A 192 5.13 9.11 -5.28
CA GLY A 192 4.81 9.78 -4.01
C GLY A 192 4.71 8.86 -2.79
N ASP A 193 4.35 9.45 -1.66
CA ASP A 193 4.25 8.87 -0.33
C ASP A 193 5.57 8.23 0.13
N TYR A 194 6.59 9.11 0.34
CA TYR A 194 7.97 8.70 0.62
C TYR A 194 8.18 8.25 2.06
N LEU A 195 7.62 8.96 3.03
CA LEU A 195 7.71 8.66 4.45
C LEU A 195 6.36 8.18 5.00
N ASN A 196 6.41 7.35 6.03
CA ASN A 196 5.18 7.03 6.76
C ASN A 196 4.65 8.29 7.47
N THR A 197 3.34 8.51 7.45
CA THR A 197 2.72 9.72 8.01
C THR A 197 3.13 10.00 9.45
N THR A 198 3.28 8.96 10.28
CA THR A 198 3.70 9.09 11.68
C THR A 198 5.16 9.55 11.83
N TYR A 199 5.99 9.30 10.82
CA TYR A 199 7.43 9.57 10.82
C TYR A 199 7.88 10.64 9.81
N ASN A 200 6.94 11.37 9.19
CA ASN A 200 7.25 12.31 8.11
C ASN A 200 8.01 13.58 8.54
N GLN A 201 8.29 13.72 9.84
CA GLN A 201 9.15 14.76 10.40
C GLN A 201 10.28 14.16 11.27
N ASP A 202 10.40 12.85 11.34
CA ASP A 202 11.43 12.18 12.14
C ASP A 202 12.78 12.27 11.45
N PRO A 203 13.83 12.84 12.12
CA PRO A 203 15.11 13.03 11.48
C PRO A 203 15.79 11.75 11.01
N GLN A 204 15.56 10.63 11.73
CA GLN A 204 16.15 9.36 11.33
C GLN A 204 15.41 8.78 10.10
N ALA A 205 14.10 8.90 10.01
CA ALA A 205 13.35 8.48 8.83
C ALA A 205 13.74 9.29 7.59
N LEU A 206 13.97 10.60 7.74
CA LEU A 206 14.51 11.47 6.67
C LEU A 206 15.91 11.02 6.23
N ALA A 207 16.80 10.71 7.16
CA ALA A 207 18.14 10.21 6.86
C ALA A 207 18.09 8.84 6.17
N ASP A 208 17.25 7.94 6.65
CA ASP A 208 17.05 6.60 6.08
C ASP A 208 16.46 6.68 4.64
N LEU A 209 15.54 7.62 4.40
CA LEU A 209 15.03 7.89 3.06
C LEU A 209 16.13 8.44 2.14
N ALA A 210 16.93 9.37 2.63
CA ALA A 210 18.05 9.93 1.87
C ALA A 210 19.08 8.84 1.49
N GLU A 211 19.42 7.93 2.41
CA GLU A 211 20.27 6.77 2.15
C GLU A 211 19.66 5.86 1.06
N LEU A 212 18.37 5.55 1.17
CA LEU A 212 17.66 4.72 0.20
C LEU A 212 17.69 5.33 -1.20
N LEU A 213 17.30 6.62 -1.32
CA LEU A 213 17.20 7.29 -2.61
C LEU A 213 18.58 7.51 -3.24
N ALA A 214 19.61 7.80 -2.45
CA ALA A 214 20.98 7.88 -2.94
C ALA A 214 21.48 6.56 -3.53
N GLY A 215 21.00 5.41 -3.03
CA GLY A 215 21.32 4.11 -3.59
C GLY A 215 20.61 3.78 -4.91
N LEU A 216 19.58 4.55 -5.30
CA LEU A 216 18.84 4.37 -6.55
C LEU A 216 19.51 5.15 -7.70
N GLU A 217 20.73 4.78 -8.05
CA GLU A 217 21.56 5.52 -9.02
C GLU A 217 21.17 5.24 -10.48
N SER A 218 20.56 4.09 -10.78
CA SER A 218 20.16 3.66 -12.12
C SER A 218 18.63 3.55 -12.22
N PRO A 219 18.03 3.96 -13.34
CA PRO A 219 18.61 4.59 -14.53
C PRO A 219 18.98 6.08 -14.32
N GLU A 220 19.61 6.69 -15.32
CA GLU A 220 19.93 8.13 -15.30
C GLU A 220 18.65 9.00 -15.33
N GLN A 221 17.63 8.60 -16.08
CA GLN A 221 16.35 9.30 -16.18
C GLN A 221 15.46 8.96 -14.99
N ARG A 222 15.40 9.83 -13.98
CA ARG A 222 14.68 9.63 -12.72
C ARG A 222 13.75 10.79 -12.43
N TYR A 223 12.47 10.49 -12.31
CA TYR A 223 11.41 11.48 -12.08
C TYR A 223 10.58 11.13 -10.86
N ALA A 224 10.08 12.15 -10.19
CA ALA A 224 9.25 12.00 -8.99
C ALA A 224 8.07 12.98 -9.02
N ILE A 225 7.01 12.62 -8.35
CA ILE A 225 5.89 13.49 -8.00
C ILE A 225 5.64 13.46 -6.49
N TRP A 226 4.88 14.42 -6.00
CA TRP A 226 4.38 14.37 -4.63
C TRP A 226 3.24 13.37 -4.48
N GLY A 227 3.19 12.71 -3.34
CA GLY A 227 2.08 11.90 -2.88
C GLY A 227 0.99 12.71 -2.20
N SER A 228 0.39 12.14 -1.17
CA SER A 228 -0.64 12.79 -0.36
C SER A 228 -0.08 14.00 0.38
N PRO A 229 -0.75 15.16 0.38
CA PRO A 229 -0.26 16.37 1.04
C PRO A 229 -0.04 16.22 2.55
N GLU A 230 -0.72 15.25 3.17
CA GLU A 230 -0.59 14.93 4.59
C GLU A 230 0.64 14.07 4.89
N VAL A 231 1.11 13.35 3.89
CA VAL A 231 2.25 12.41 3.98
C VAL A 231 3.53 13.12 3.58
N ASP A 232 3.56 13.69 2.38
CA ASP A 232 4.76 14.27 1.81
C ASP A 232 4.96 15.71 2.24
N ARG A 233 5.86 15.90 3.19
CA ARG A 233 6.35 17.21 3.63
C ARG A 233 7.33 17.77 2.59
N THR A 234 6.80 18.55 1.65
CA THR A 234 7.54 19.02 0.49
C THR A 234 8.78 19.85 0.85
N ASP A 235 8.70 20.61 1.96
CA ASP A 235 9.81 21.40 2.51
C ASP A 235 10.99 20.53 2.99
N LEU A 236 10.74 19.34 3.51
CA LEU A 236 11.75 18.41 4.00
C LEU A 236 12.23 17.43 2.91
N LEU A 237 11.36 17.02 2.01
CA LEU A 237 11.63 15.98 1.02
C LEU A 237 12.31 16.49 -0.24
N ARG A 238 12.04 17.74 -0.65
CA ARG A 238 12.65 18.34 -1.86
C ARG A 238 14.18 18.25 -1.85
N PRO A 239 14.90 18.72 -0.80
CA PRO A 239 16.36 18.63 -0.78
C PRO A 239 16.88 17.19 -0.89
N ILE A 240 16.13 16.22 -0.35
CA ILE A 240 16.51 14.80 -0.39
C ILE A 240 16.38 14.24 -1.82
N LEU A 241 15.28 14.53 -2.51
CA LEU A 241 15.05 14.10 -3.90
C LEU A 241 16.08 14.75 -4.84
N GLU A 242 16.30 16.04 -4.70
CA GLU A 242 17.27 16.78 -5.51
C GLU A 242 18.72 16.28 -5.29
N ALA A 243 19.11 16.04 -4.03
CA ALA A 243 20.41 15.47 -3.70
C ALA A 243 20.62 14.06 -4.27
N ALA A 244 19.55 13.27 -4.40
CA ALA A 244 19.57 11.98 -5.06
C ALA A 244 19.56 12.08 -6.59
N GLY A 245 19.56 13.28 -7.19
CA GLY A 245 19.50 13.50 -8.63
C GLY A 245 18.17 13.11 -9.26
N ILE A 246 17.08 13.15 -8.50
CA ILE A 246 15.73 12.82 -8.97
C ILE A 246 15.01 14.11 -9.35
N THR A 247 14.54 14.21 -10.58
CA THR A 247 13.83 15.38 -11.09
C THR A 247 12.39 15.38 -10.63
N LEU A 248 12.03 16.34 -9.79
CA LEU A 248 10.66 16.49 -9.28
C LEU A 248 9.77 17.19 -10.33
N LEU A 249 8.63 16.57 -10.65
CA LEU A 249 7.63 17.10 -11.56
C LEU A 249 6.44 17.67 -10.76
N GLU A 250 6.40 18.99 -10.61
CA GLU A 250 5.32 19.70 -9.93
C GLU A 250 4.52 20.49 -10.96
N ASP A 251 3.37 19.95 -11.36
CA ASP A 251 2.47 20.54 -12.35
C ASP A 251 3.19 20.94 -13.65
N ARG A 252 4.16 20.11 -14.06
CA ARG A 252 4.96 20.29 -15.28
C ARG A 252 5.19 19.00 -16.04
N GLY A 253 5.46 19.14 -17.32
CA GLY A 253 5.90 18.06 -18.20
C GLY A 253 7.39 18.12 -18.50
N VAL A 254 7.93 17.00 -18.91
CA VAL A 254 9.28 16.86 -19.48
C VAL A 254 9.22 16.00 -20.73
N GLU A 255 9.92 16.47 -21.77
CA GLU A 255 10.07 15.75 -23.02
C GLU A 255 11.33 14.88 -22.97
N LEU A 256 11.18 13.59 -23.26
CA LEU A 256 12.28 12.67 -23.52
C LEU A 256 12.21 12.23 -24.97
N HIS A 257 13.15 12.71 -25.77
CA HIS A 257 13.23 12.38 -27.17
C HIS A 257 14.57 11.72 -27.49
N THR A 258 14.51 10.50 -27.98
CA THR A 258 15.67 9.71 -28.42
C THR A 258 15.35 9.04 -29.75
N ASP A 259 16.32 8.36 -30.35
CA ASP A 259 16.06 7.56 -31.56
C ASP A 259 15.10 6.38 -31.33
N ARG A 260 14.91 5.98 -30.05
CA ARG A 260 14.08 4.84 -29.67
C ARG A 260 12.67 5.23 -29.26
N TYR A 261 12.48 6.40 -28.64
CA TYR A 261 11.18 6.81 -28.11
C TYR A 261 11.04 8.34 -28.03
N HIS A 262 9.80 8.77 -28.09
CA HIS A 262 9.38 10.14 -27.86
C HIS A 262 8.29 10.15 -26.79
N LEU A 263 8.64 10.59 -25.58
CA LEU A 263 7.77 10.62 -24.41
C LEU A 263 7.51 12.04 -23.94
N TRP A 264 6.30 12.30 -23.50
CA TRP A 264 5.92 13.45 -22.67
C TRP A 264 5.49 12.94 -21.30
N ILE A 265 6.37 13.11 -20.30
CA ILE A 265 6.11 12.69 -18.92
C ILE A 265 5.54 13.88 -18.17
N MET A 266 4.30 13.75 -17.67
CA MET A 266 3.57 14.77 -16.93
C MET A 266 3.47 14.40 -15.47
N GLY A 267 3.89 15.31 -14.57
CA GLY A 267 3.65 15.18 -13.14
C GLY A 267 2.57 16.17 -12.70
N VAL A 268 1.48 15.67 -12.14
CA VAL A 268 0.42 16.48 -11.53
C VAL A 268 0.50 16.35 -10.01
N THR A 269 0.51 17.48 -9.31
CA THR A 269 0.50 17.52 -7.85
C THR A 269 -0.85 17.09 -7.31
N CYS A 270 -0.86 16.08 -6.44
CA CYS A 270 -2.07 15.62 -5.75
C CYS A 270 -2.47 16.63 -4.68
N SER A 271 -3.58 17.33 -4.88
CA SER A 271 -4.10 18.32 -3.91
C SER A 271 -5.38 17.86 -3.21
N HIS A 272 -5.92 16.70 -3.59
CA HIS A 272 -7.26 16.20 -3.26
C HIS A 272 -8.42 17.09 -3.78
N ASP A 273 -8.12 18.19 -4.47
CA ASP A 273 -9.10 18.92 -5.27
C ASP A 273 -9.09 18.39 -6.70
N ARG A 274 -9.95 17.38 -6.95
CA ARG A 274 -10.03 16.72 -8.25
C ARG A 274 -10.26 17.68 -9.42
N ALA A 275 -11.06 18.73 -9.21
CA ALA A 275 -11.37 19.67 -10.28
C ALA A 275 -10.13 20.50 -10.65
N GLY A 276 -9.41 21.00 -9.65
CA GLY A 276 -8.15 21.71 -9.83
C GLY A 276 -7.06 20.80 -10.41
N ASP A 277 -6.96 19.55 -9.92
CA ASP A 277 -5.98 18.57 -10.41
C ASP A 277 -6.27 18.19 -11.88
N ALA A 278 -7.54 18.01 -12.24
CA ALA A 278 -7.94 17.74 -13.63
C ALA A 278 -7.66 18.93 -14.57
N GLU A 279 -7.78 20.17 -14.10
CA GLU A 279 -7.43 21.36 -14.89
C GLU A 279 -5.92 21.43 -15.14
N ARG A 280 -5.10 21.11 -14.12
CA ARG A 280 -3.64 21.00 -14.29
C ARG A 280 -3.26 19.92 -15.31
N LEU A 281 -3.92 18.76 -15.22
CA LEU A 281 -3.72 17.69 -16.20
C LEU A 281 -4.08 18.15 -17.61
N ARG A 282 -5.23 18.83 -17.79
CA ARG A 282 -5.69 19.32 -19.12
C ARG A 282 -4.66 20.26 -19.75
N ARG A 283 -4.08 21.17 -18.97
CA ARG A 283 -3.03 22.08 -19.41
C ARG A 283 -1.80 21.30 -19.87
N LEU A 284 -1.32 20.34 -19.08
CA LEU A 284 -0.11 19.56 -19.41
C LEU A 284 -0.30 18.68 -20.64
N VAL A 285 -1.50 18.12 -20.85
CA VAL A 285 -1.81 17.37 -22.07
C VAL A 285 -1.82 18.29 -23.29
N ALA A 286 -2.31 19.54 -23.17
CA ALA A 286 -2.29 20.52 -24.25
C ALA A 286 -0.86 20.99 -24.62
N GLU A 287 0.09 20.90 -23.68
CA GLU A 287 1.52 21.20 -23.89
C GLU A 287 2.29 20.04 -24.54
N ALA A 288 1.67 18.86 -24.67
CA ALA A 288 2.35 17.68 -25.17
C ALA A 288 2.86 17.87 -26.62
N PRO A 289 4.13 17.55 -26.92
CA PRO A 289 4.65 17.61 -28.27
C PRO A 289 3.87 16.68 -29.22
N PRO A 290 3.65 17.09 -30.47
CA PRO A 290 2.94 16.26 -31.44
C PRO A 290 3.63 14.89 -31.61
N GLY A 291 2.85 13.80 -31.52
CA GLY A 291 3.37 12.44 -31.71
C GLY A 291 4.02 11.82 -30.48
N ALA A 292 4.28 12.58 -29.42
CA ALA A 292 4.80 12.02 -28.17
C ALA A 292 3.79 11.05 -27.53
N LEU A 293 4.29 9.97 -26.93
CA LEU A 293 3.51 9.13 -26.03
C LEU A 293 3.38 9.86 -24.68
N THR A 294 2.17 9.99 -24.19
CA THR A 294 1.89 10.72 -22.96
C THR A 294 1.86 9.79 -21.75
N LEU A 295 2.74 10.06 -20.77
CA LEU A 295 2.82 9.37 -19.48
C LEU A 295 2.39 10.34 -18.37
N LEU A 296 1.30 10.02 -17.69
CA LEU A 296 0.84 10.73 -16.50
C LEU A 296 1.41 10.06 -15.25
N LEU A 297 2.08 10.84 -14.42
CA LEU A 297 2.37 10.51 -13.03
C LEU A 297 1.43 11.32 -12.14
N TYR A 298 0.55 10.66 -11.44
CA TYR A 298 -0.32 11.27 -10.43
C TYR A 298 -0.59 10.27 -9.33
N HIS A 299 -0.48 10.69 -8.08
CA HIS A 299 -0.38 9.79 -6.94
C HIS A 299 -1.59 8.85 -6.78
N THR A 300 -2.83 9.39 -6.84
CA THR A 300 -4.05 8.58 -6.69
C THR A 300 -4.60 8.12 -8.04
N PRO A 301 -5.39 7.05 -8.14
CA PRO A 301 -6.04 6.67 -9.40
C PRO A 301 -7.27 7.54 -9.74
N ASP A 302 -7.53 8.59 -8.99
CA ASP A 302 -8.79 9.32 -8.99
C ASP A 302 -8.99 10.26 -10.21
N LEU A 303 -7.96 10.46 -11.03
CA LEU A 303 -8.05 11.15 -12.33
C LEU A 303 -8.21 10.20 -13.54
N ALA A 304 -8.46 8.90 -13.32
CA ALA A 304 -8.54 7.93 -14.41
C ALA A 304 -9.55 8.28 -15.52
N PRO A 305 -10.79 8.69 -15.20
CA PRO A 305 -11.75 9.11 -16.23
C PRO A 305 -11.31 10.34 -17.00
N GLU A 306 -10.70 11.33 -16.33
CA GLU A 306 -10.21 12.56 -16.95
C GLU A 306 -9.01 12.28 -17.85
N ALA A 307 -8.06 11.48 -17.40
CA ALA A 307 -6.89 11.07 -18.16
C ALA A 307 -7.33 10.34 -19.46
N ALA A 308 -8.29 9.43 -19.34
CA ALA A 308 -8.85 8.70 -20.50
C ALA A 308 -9.57 9.65 -21.47
N ALA A 309 -10.37 10.59 -20.98
CA ALA A 309 -11.08 11.57 -21.80
C ALA A 309 -10.11 12.50 -22.55
N LEU A 310 -8.94 12.79 -21.98
CA LEU A 310 -7.89 13.61 -22.58
C LEU A 310 -6.95 12.80 -23.47
N GLY A 311 -7.11 11.47 -23.56
CA GLY A 311 -6.31 10.61 -24.42
C GLY A 311 -4.89 10.36 -23.91
N VAL A 312 -4.67 10.38 -22.59
CA VAL A 312 -3.41 9.99 -21.97
C VAL A 312 -3.14 8.51 -22.29
N ASP A 313 -1.94 8.18 -22.78
CA ASP A 313 -1.62 6.82 -23.18
C ASP A 313 -1.39 5.90 -21.98
N LEU A 314 -0.58 6.35 -21.01
CA LEU A 314 -0.25 5.60 -19.79
C LEU A 314 -0.37 6.50 -18.55
N TYR A 315 -0.99 5.99 -17.52
CA TYR A 315 -1.12 6.62 -16.22
C TYR A 315 -0.60 5.68 -15.12
N LEU A 316 0.38 6.13 -14.36
CA LEU A 316 0.97 5.40 -13.24
C LEU A 316 0.55 6.05 -11.92
N ALA A 317 -0.12 5.28 -11.07
CA ALA A 317 -0.64 5.70 -9.77
C ALA A 317 -0.22 4.73 -8.65
N GLY A 318 -0.34 5.20 -7.41
CA GLY A 318 -0.16 4.44 -6.17
C GLY A 318 -1.34 4.62 -5.23
N HIS A 319 -1.08 5.04 -3.99
CA HIS A 319 -2.01 5.49 -2.95
C HIS A 319 -2.92 4.42 -2.33
N THR A 320 -3.41 3.48 -3.10
CA THR A 320 -4.39 2.49 -2.63
C THR A 320 -3.75 1.36 -1.81
N HIS A 321 -2.45 1.15 -1.96
CA HIS A 321 -1.71 0.01 -1.43
C HIS A 321 -2.32 -1.36 -1.78
N GLY A 322 -3.20 -1.43 -2.78
CA GLY A 322 -4.04 -2.60 -3.02
C GLY A 322 -4.95 -2.94 -1.83
N GLY A 323 -5.16 -1.97 -0.91
CA GLY A 323 -5.88 -2.12 0.35
C GLY A 323 -5.04 -2.71 1.48
N GLN A 324 -3.77 -3.06 1.28
CA GLN A 324 -2.85 -3.78 2.19
C GLN A 324 -3.37 -5.13 2.71
N TRP A 325 -4.67 -5.23 2.98
CA TRP A 325 -5.37 -6.41 3.46
C TRP A 325 -6.42 -6.82 2.43
N ARG A 326 -6.20 -7.98 1.84
CA ARG A 326 -7.05 -8.53 0.79
C ARG A 326 -7.65 -9.85 1.25
N LEU A 327 -8.77 -10.22 0.68
CA LEU A 327 -9.35 -11.54 0.82
C LEU A 327 -9.30 -12.25 -0.52
N PRO A 328 -8.92 -13.53 -0.57
CA PRO A 328 -8.95 -14.32 -1.80
C PRO A 328 -10.34 -14.28 -2.46
N GLY A 329 -10.40 -14.01 -3.75
CA GLY A 329 -11.65 -13.88 -4.52
C GLY A 329 -12.47 -12.62 -4.27
N PHE A 330 -12.18 -11.84 -3.20
CA PHE A 330 -12.88 -10.59 -2.91
C PHE A 330 -12.04 -9.35 -3.23
N GLY A 331 -10.72 -9.42 -3.09
CA GLY A 331 -9.82 -8.28 -3.25
C GLY A 331 -9.68 -7.45 -1.98
N ALA A 332 -9.39 -6.17 -2.12
CA ALA A 332 -9.20 -5.25 -0.99
C ALA A 332 -10.43 -5.17 -0.08
N ILE A 333 -10.22 -5.20 1.24
CA ILE A 333 -11.29 -4.98 2.22
C ILE A 333 -11.70 -3.51 2.21
N VAL A 334 -10.71 -2.61 2.16
CA VAL A 334 -10.88 -1.16 2.08
C VAL A 334 -9.84 -0.60 1.12
N THR A 335 -10.18 0.45 0.39
CA THR A 335 -9.24 1.23 -0.42
C THR A 335 -9.38 2.72 -0.12
N SER A 336 -8.31 3.48 -0.34
CA SER A 336 -8.29 4.93 -0.19
C SER A 336 -8.79 5.70 -1.43
N SER A 337 -9.07 5.02 -2.56
CA SER A 337 -9.62 5.65 -3.76
C SER A 337 -11.09 6.03 -3.59
N ARG A 338 -11.49 7.19 -4.12
CA ARG A 338 -12.90 7.60 -4.19
C ARG A 338 -13.77 6.69 -5.07
N TYR A 339 -13.15 5.93 -5.96
CA TYR A 339 -13.82 4.91 -6.78
C TYR A 339 -13.90 3.55 -6.08
N GLY A 340 -13.50 3.48 -4.81
CA GLY A 340 -13.54 2.25 -4.03
C GLY A 340 -12.74 1.15 -4.72
N LYS A 341 -13.39 0.01 -4.94
CA LYS A 341 -12.74 -1.18 -5.51
C LYS A 341 -12.49 -1.12 -7.02
N ARG A 342 -13.02 -0.11 -7.73
CA ARG A 342 -12.86 -0.03 -9.18
C ARG A 342 -11.39 0.05 -9.62
N TYR A 343 -10.57 0.77 -8.85
CA TYR A 343 -9.15 0.95 -9.13
C TYR A 343 -8.31 0.58 -7.89
N GLU A 344 -8.51 -0.64 -7.39
CA GLU A 344 -7.85 -1.04 -6.13
C GLU A 344 -6.37 -1.39 -6.30
N ALA A 345 -5.97 -2.05 -7.37
CA ALA A 345 -4.57 -2.35 -7.74
C ALA A 345 -4.50 -3.05 -9.09
N GLY A 346 -3.36 -2.91 -9.77
CA GLY A 346 -3.08 -3.60 -11.02
C GLY A 346 -3.41 -2.77 -12.27
N HIS A 347 -3.53 -3.44 -13.39
CA HIS A 347 -3.71 -2.82 -14.70
C HIS A 347 -5.19 -2.66 -15.05
N TYR A 348 -5.57 -1.46 -15.48
CA TYR A 348 -6.91 -1.12 -15.99
C TYR A 348 -6.80 -0.49 -17.37
N ARG A 349 -7.85 -0.63 -18.15
CA ARG A 349 -8.00 0.03 -19.44
C ARG A 349 -9.27 0.87 -19.45
N GLU A 350 -9.10 2.17 -19.67
CA GLU A 350 -10.20 3.13 -19.80
C GLU A 350 -10.15 3.71 -21.23
N GLY A 351 -11.00 3.18 -22.10
CA GLY A 351 -10.92 3.49 -23.54
C GLY A 351 -9.59 3.04 -24.13
N ASN A 352 -8.79 3.99 -24.60
CA ASN A 352 -7.44 3.73 -25.13
C ASN A 352 -6.33 3.97 -24.11
N SER A 353 -6.67 4.51 -22.93
CA SER A 353 -5.72 4.78 -21.86
C SER A 353 -5.44 3.53 -21.04
N HIS A 354 -4.19 3.34 -20.66
CA HIS A 354 -3.75 2.34 -19.71
C HIS A 354 -3.52 3.01 -18.35
N LEU A 355 -4.14 2.50 -17.30
CA LEU A 355 -3.87 2.89 -15.91
C LEU A 355 -3.22 1.71 -15.21
N TYR A 356 -2.13 1.94 -14.51
CA TYR A 356 -1.59 0.99 -13.54
C TYR A 356 -1.61 1.60 -12.15
N VAL A 357 -2.22 0.88 -11.21
CA VAL A 357 -2.30 1.25 -9.79
C VAL A 357 -1.38 0.32 -9.01
N SER A 358 -0.27 0.84 -8.54
CA SER A 358 0.71 0.09 -7.74
C SER A 358 0.15 -0.24 -6.35
N ARG A 359 0.53 -1.43 -5.84
CA ARG A 359 0.29 -1.81 -4.44
C ARG A 359 1.27 -1.14 -3.48
N GLY A 360 2.25 -0.41 -4.01
CA GLY A 360 3.26 0.25 -3.21
C GLY A 360 4.26 -0.68 -2.54
N LEU A 361 5.34 -0.11 -2.07
CA LEU A 361 6.43 -0.82 -1.41
C LEU A 361 6.27 -0.86 0.11
N GLY A 362 5.90 0.27 0.71
CA GLY A 362 5.77 0.44 2.15
C GLY A 362 4.47 -0.04 2.76
N MET A 363 4.23 0.40 3.96
CA MET A 363 2.99 0.16 4.70
C MET A 363 2.56 1.44 5.40
N GLU A 364 1.31 1.80 5.25
CA GLU A 364 0.69 2.86 6.03
C GLU A 364 -0.30 2.25 7.03
N GLY A 365 -0.68 2.98 8.08
CA GLY A 365 -1.65 2.44 9.01
C GLY A 365 -2.03 3.34 10.16
N PHE A 366 -1.43 4.51 10.34
CA PHE A 366 -1.64 5.30 11.55
C PHE A 366 -1.53 4.42 12.80
N GLY A 367 -2.62 4.23 13.55
CA GLY A 367 -2.71 3.26 14.62
C GLY A 367 -3.19 1.87 14.23
N MET A 368 -3.45 1.61 12.94
CA MET A 368 -3.79 0.27 12.44
C MET A 368 -2.54 -0.62 12.36
N PRO A 369 -2.67 -1.95 12.32
CA PRO A 369 -1.52 -2.82 12.12
C PRO A 369 -0.83 -2.52 10.78
N ARG A 370 0.46 -2.21 10.83
CA ARG A 370 1.29 -2.10 9.65
C ARG A 370 1.64 -3.50 9.17
N ALA A 371 0.76 -4.03 8.37
CA ALA A 371 0.80 -5.40 7.89
C ALA A 371 0.28 -5.49 6.45
N ARG A 372 0.75 -6.48 5.72
CA ARG A 372 0.20 -6.86 4.42
C ARG A 372 -0.34 -8.28 4.50
N LEU A 373 -1.53 -8.49 3.95
CA LEU A 373 -2.16 -9.81 3.92
C LEU A 373 -2.76 -10.06 2.54
N PHE A 374 -2.23 -11.06 1.83
CA PHE A 374 -2.53 -11.35 0.42
C PHE A 374 -2.35 -10.13 -0.50
N CYS A 375 -1.36 -9.29 -0.16
CA CYS A 375 -1.07 -8.03 -0.82
C CYS A 375 0.43 -7.71 -0.74
N ARG A 376 1.26 -8.46 -1.46
CA ARG A 376 2.72 -8.30 -1.47
C ARG A 376 3.12 -6.90 -1.92
N PRO A 377 4.19 -6.32 -1.32
CA PRO A 377 4.80 -5.10 -1.84
C PRO A 377 5.21 -5.28 -3.31
N GLU A 378 5.10 -4.20 -4.08
CA GLU A 378 5.22 -4.29 -5.53
C GLU A 378 6.20 -3.25 -6.09
N LEU A 379 7.09 -3.73 -6.95
CA LEU A 379 7.89 -2.93 -7.86
C LEU A 379 7.35 -3.17 -9.27
N VAL A 380 6.92 -2.11 -9.95
CA VAL A 380 6.26 -2.24 -11.26
C VAL A 380 7.25 -1.98 -12.37
N VAL A 381 7.27 -2.83 -13.38
CA VAL A 381 8.02 -2.68 -14.62
C VAL A 381 7.04 -2.59 -15.77
N VAL A 382 7.06 -1.49 -16.51
CA VAL A 382 6.26 -1.31 -17.70
C VAL A 382 7.17 -1.34 -18.91
N ASP A 383 7.02 -2.36 -19.76
CA ASP A 383 7.71 -2.50 -21.03
C ASP A 383 6.79 -1.96 -22.16
N LEU A 384 7.13 -0.77 -22.68
CA LEU A 384 6.42 -0.15 -23.79
C LEU A 384 7.05 -0.58 -25.11
N ALA A 385 6.30 -1.31 -25.94
CA ALA A 385 6.77 -1.82 -27.21
C ALA A 385 6.05 -1.17 -28.39
N GLY A 386 6.74 -1.02 -29.53
CA GLY A 386 6.10 -0.66 -30.79
C GLY A 386 5.20 -1.80 -31.27
N ARG A 387 4.13 -1.47 -31.95
CA ARG A 387 3.24 -2.47 -32.53
C ARG A 387 3.96 -3.20 -33.65
N ALA A 388 4.43 -4.42 -33.45
CA ALA A 388 4.79 -5.33 -34.54
C ALA A 388 3.51 -5.66 -35.31
N GLY A 389 3.52 -5.52 -36.64
CA GLY A 389 2.33 -5.60 -37.49
C GLY A 389 1.37 -6.74 -37.12
N ALA A 390 0.08 -6.38 -37.00
CA ALA A 390 -1.12 -7.19 -36.85
C ALA A 390 -1.22 -8.10 -35.59
N ASP A 391 -2.16 -7.71 -34.78
CA ASP A 391 -2.65 -8.26 -33.52
C ASP A 391 -2.85 -9.79 -33.48
N PRO A 392 -2.47 -10.43 -32.35
CA PRO A 392 -3.32 -11.45 -31.74
C PRO A 392 -4.17 -10.81 -30.63
N ALA A 393 -5.47 -11.10 -30.62
CA ALA A 393 -6.46 -10.61 -29.69
C ALA A 393 -6.00 -10.74 -28.22
N PRO A 394 -6.32 -9.78 -27.34
CA PRO A 394 -5.91 -9.81 -25.95
C PRO A 394 -6.51 -11.04 -25.26
N ARG A 395 -5.64 -11.90 -24.74
CA ARG A 395 -6.06 -12.91 -23.76
C ARG A 395 -6.52 -12.18 -22.51
N SER A 396 -7.80 -12.30 -22.20
CA SER A 396 -8.39 -11.79 -20.97
C SER A 396 -7.72 -12.49 -19.77
N GLN A 397 -6.79 -11.82 -19.13
CA GLN A 397 -6.29 -12.24 -17.83
C GLN A 397 -7.14 -11.60 -16.72
N ASN A 398 -8.44 -11.87 -16.72
CA ASN A 398 -9.33 -11.70 -15.58
C ASN A 398 -9.64 -13.09 -15.01
N GLY A 399 -8.63 -13.74 -14.43
CA GLY A 399 -8.79 -14.87 -13.56
C GLY A 399 -8.30 -14.46 -12.17
N PRO A 400 -9.01 -14.80 -11.09
CA PRO A 400 -8.47 -14.59 -9.75
C PRO A 400 -7.30 -15.56 -9.57
N GLU A 401 -6.09 -15.04 -9.61
CA GLU A 401 -4.95 -15.83 -9.11
C GLU A 401 -5.14 -16.01 -7.61
N ALA A 402 -5.27 -17.27 -7.21
CA ALA A 402 -5.47 -17.77 -5.87
C ALA A 402 -4.29 -17.46 -4.92
#